data_85c90a57b47b5b5c257b3e6bfba359e7
#
_entry.id   85c90a57b47b5b5c257b3e6bfba359e7
#
_cell.length_a   1.000
_cell.length_b   1.000
_cell.length_c   1.000
_cell.angle_alpha   90.00
_cell.angle_beta   90.00
_cell.angle_gamma   90.00
#
_symmetry.space_group_name_H-M   'P 1'
#
loop_
_entity.id
_entity.type
_entity.pdbx_description
1 polymer ?
#
loop_
_entity_poly.entity_id
_entity_poly.type
_entity_poly.pdbx_seq_one_letter_code
_entity_poly.pdbx_strand_id
1 'polypeptide(L)'
;MLQLTFVEAGKAEWRDVAEPDLQEPGDALVRPVAIATCDLDGAVAAGAAPGIGPYPLGHEFVAEVVETGDAVDAGLKAGTLVQVPFQVSCGECEPCRAGRTGNCANLPARSTYGLGPFGNDFGGALTDLVRVPFAQHMLVPLPDGIEPQAVASVSDNVPDAWRTVAGPLEQRPGAEVLVVGGVTRSIALYAIDIALALGASAVHYVDDDEDRLRVAESLGAQVHEGEIPKRMGPFPVTVSGSGTHEGLHLAIRSTEGDGVCTSVGIFFELETPVPLLEMYTTNVTFITGRCHARPAIPKILDLVGQGRLHPEKVTSDVVPWDAAPEAFSRWRTKQVVVRD
;
A
#
# COMPACT_ATOMS: atom_id res chain seq x y z
N MET A 1 -6.60 -23.49 13.40
CA MET A 1 -5.40 -22.79 12.93
C MET A 1 -5.13 -21.54 13.76
N LEU A 2 -3.90 -21.01 13.72
CA LEU A 2 -3.56 -19.75 14.40
C LEU A 2 -3.79 -18.54 13.50
N GLN A 3 -4.22 -17.42 14.10
CA GLN A 3 -4.37 -16.11 13.45
C GLN A 3 -3.91 -15.02 14.39
N LEU A 4 -3.03 -14.12 13.91
CA LEU A 4 -2.60 -12.96 14.68
C LEU A 4 -3.73 -11.94 14.71
N THR A 5 -4.11 -11.55 15.91
CA THR A 5 -5.23 -10.65 16.18
C THR A 5 -4.74 -9.42 16.93
N PHE A 6 -5.05 -8.24 16.41
CA PHE A 6 -4.94 -6.98 17.15
C PHE A 6 -5.95 -6.97 18.29
N VAL A 7 -5.53 -6.63 19.49
CA VAL A 7 -6.39 -6.55 20.67
C VAL A 7 -6.62 -5.10 21.07
N GLU A 8 -5.54 -4.37 21.25
CA GLU A 8 -5.48 -2.95 21.62
C GLU A 8 -4.11 -2.37 21.25
N ALA A 9 -3.93 -1.06 21.34
CA ALA A 9 -2.65 -0.40 21.05
C ALA A 9 -1.49 -1.06 21.81
N GLY A 10 -0.42 -1.41 21.10
CA GLY A 10 0.74 -2.12 21.62
C GLY A 10 0.53 -3.62 21.89
N LYS A 11 -0.64 -4.19 21.55
CA LYS A 11 -0.91 -5.60 21.82
C LYS A 11 -1.55 -6.32 20.63
N ALA A 12 -0.82 -7.31 20.10
CA ALA A 12 -1.33 -8.32 19.17
C ALA A 12 -1.00 -9.71 19.71
N GLU A 13 -1.89 -10.68 19.53
CA GLU A 13 -1.74 -12.04 20.06
C GLU A 13 -2.26 -13.09 19.07
N TRP A 14 -1.61 -14.25 19.06
CA TRP A 14 -2.07 -15.41 18.31
C TRP A 14 -3.33 -16.01 18.99
N ARG A 15 -4.35 -16.28 18.18
CA ARG A 15 -5.60 -16.88 18.61
C ARG A 15 -5.96 -18.09 17.77
N ASP A 16 -6.55 -19.08 18.40
CA ASP A 16 -7.15 -20.21 17.70
C ASP A 16 -8.43 -19.78 16.99
N VAL A 17 -8.48 -20.04 15.67
CA VAL A 17 -9.64 -19.81 14.83
C VAL A 17 -9.95 -21.03 13.97
N ALA A 18 -11.18 -21.15 13.46
CA ALA A 18 -11.54 -22.21 12.53
C ALA A 18 -10.73 -22.08 11.22
N GLU A 19 -10.38 -23.22 10.62
CA GLU A 19 -9.80 -23.20 9.27
C GLU A 19 -10.87 -22.80 8.25
N PRO A 20 -10.52 -21.99 7.24
CA PRO A 20 -11.44 -21.65 6.16
C PRO A 20 -11.60 -22.83 5.18
N ASP A 21 -12.79 -22.97 4.63
CA ASP A 21 -13.09 -23.89 3.54
C ASP A 21 -13.37 -23.11 2.23
N LEU A 22 -13.24 -23.77 1.09
CA LEU A 22 -13.78 -23.27 -0.18
C LEU A 22 -15.31 -23.18 -0.05
N GLN A 23 -15.87 -22.02 -0.30
CA GLN A 23 -17.32 -21.78 -0.22
C GLN A 23 -17.99 -21.75 -1.59
N GLU A 24 -17.25 -21.32 -2.60
CA GLU A 24 -17.70 -21.18 -3.97
C GLU A 24 -16.70 -21.82 -4.96
N PRO A 25 -17.14 -22.28 -6.13
CA PRO A 25 -16.24 -22.87 -7.13
C PRO A 25 -15.13 -21.93 -7.62
N GLY A 26 -15.28 -20.62 -7.47
CA GLY A 26 -14.30 -19.59 -7.83
C GLY A 26 -13.34 -19.20 -6.71
N ASP A 27 -13.37 -19.88 -5.58
CA ASP A 27 -12.49 -19.59 -4.43
C ASP A 27 -11.13 -20.28 -4.55
N ALA A 28 -10.16 -19.77 -3.79
CA ALA A 28 -8.90 -20.47 -3.49
C ALA A 28 -8.59 -20.40 -1.99
N LEU A 29 -7.89 -21.40 -1.50
CA LEU A 29 -7.18 -21.35 -0.22
C LEU A 29 -5.70 -21.09 -0.49
N VAL A 30 -5.15 -20.10 0.18
CA VAL A 30 -3.74 -19.72 0.04
C VAL A 30 -3.04 -19.70 1.39
N ARG A 31 -1.75 -20.04 1.41
CA ARG A 31 -0.88 -19.95 2.57
C ARG A 31 -0.01 -18.71 2.45
N PRO A 32 -0.17 -17.69 3.30
CA PRO A 32 0.71 -16.53 3.30
C PRO A 32 2.15 -16.92 3.59
N VAL A 33 3.10 -16.41 2.79
CA VAL A 33 4.54 -16.70 2.91
C VAL A 33 5.37 -15.46 3.24
N ALA A 34 4.93 -14.27 2.83
CA ALA A 34 5.55 -13.00 3.20
C ALA A 34 4.47 -11.95 3.41
N ILE A 35 4.50 -11.26 4.55
CA ILE A 35 3.50 -10.27 4.94
C ILE A 35 4.21 -8.98 5.36
N ALA A 36 3.86 -7.85 4.72
CA ALA A 36 4.37 -6.54 5.10
C ALA A 36 3.44 -5.80 6.08
N THR A 37 4.03 -4.98 6.95
CA THR A 37 3.27 -4.02 7.75
C THR A 37 2.84 -2.84 6.88
N CYS A 38 1.62 -2.34 7.05
CA CYS A 38 1.17 -1.08 6.47
C CYS A 38 1.52 0.10 7.38
N ASP A 39 1.61 1.30 6.81
CA ASP A 39 1.81 2.52 7.59
C ASP A 39 0.65 2.75 8.59
N LEU A 40 -0.56 2.32 8.24
CA LEU A 40 -1.74 2.39 9.11
C LEU A 40 -1.66 1.40 10.29
N ASP A 41 -1.13 0.17 10.08
CA ASP A 41 -0.93 -0.80 11.17
C ASP A 41 -0.03 -0.19 12.25
N GLY A 42 1.07 0.45 11.85
CA GLY A 42 1.97 1.13 12.76
C GLY A 42 1.30 2.27 13.53
N ALA A 43 0.49 3.08 12.86
CA ALA A 43 -0.25 4.18 13.49
C ALA A 43 -1.29 3.67 14.50
N VAL A 44 -2.02 2.59 14.18
CA VAL A 44 -2.97 1.94 15.09
C VAL A 44 -2.24 1.30 16.27
N ALA A 45 -1.15 0.59 16.03
CA ALA A 45 -0.35 -0.05 17.06
C ALA A 45 0.23 0.97 18.06
N ALA A 46 0.63 2.15 17.59
CA ALA A 46 1.12 3.25 18.42
C ALA A 46 0.00 4.06 19.11
N GLY A 47 -1.27 3.78 18.84
CA GLY A 47 -2.40 4.57 19.35
C GLY A 47 -2.57 5.94 18.67
N ALA A 48 -1.88 6.18 17.56
CA ALA A 48 -1.96 7.43 16.79
C ALA A 48 -3.15 7.46 15.81
N ALA A 49 -3.73 6.28 15.51
CA ALA A 49 -4.95 6.15 14.73
C ALA A 49 -6.02 5.37 15.51
N PRO A 50 -7.32 5.60 15.24
CA PRO A 50 -8.38 4.85 15.88
C PRO A 50 -8.24 3.35 15.61
N GLY A 51 -8.13 2.54 16.66
CA GLY A 51 -8.12 1.08 16.58
C GLY A 51 -9.11 0.51 17.60
N ILE A 52 -10.13 -0.19 17.12
CA ILE A 52 -11.12 -0.87 17.96
C ILE A 52 -10.98 -2.36 17.69
N GLY A 53 -10.30 -3.04 18.61
CA GLY A 53 -10.12 -4.50 18.55
C GLY A 53 -11.31 -5.28 19.15
N PRO A 54 -11.27 -6.61 19.04
CA PRO A 54 -10.25 -7.37 18.31
C PRO A 54 -10.56 -7.51 16.82
N TYR A 55 -9.51 -7.58 15.98
CA TYR A 55 -9.62 -7.91 14.55
C TYR A 55 -8.35 -8.61 14.03
N PRO A 56 -8.45 -9.46 12.98
CA PRO A 56 -7.29 -10.13 12.39
C PRO A 56 -6.34 -9.14 11.71
N LEU A 57 -5.03 -9.45 11.74
CA LEU A 57 -3.98 -8.60 11.16
C LEU A 57 -3.42 -9.18 9.87
N GLY A 58 -2.79 -8.28 9.09
CA GLY A 58 -2.10 -8.59 7.85
C GLY A 58 -2.99 -8.45 6.62
N HIS A 59 -2.60 -7.55 5.72
CA HIS A 59 -3.31 -7.31 4.46
C HIS A 59 -2.39 -7.07 3.26
N GLU A 60 -1.08 -6.90 3.51
CA GLU A 60 -0.06 -6.81 2.46
C GLU A 60 0.69 -8.13 2.37
N PHE A 61 0.38 -8.99 1.40
CA PHE A 61 0.96 -10.32 1.41
C PHE A 61 1.14 -10.99 0.05
N VAL A 62 2.18 -11.82 -0.01
CA VAL A 62 2.38 -12.88 -0.99
C VAL A 62 2.00 -14.19 -0.36
N ALA A 63 1.36 -15.07 -1.12
CA ALA A 63 0.93 -16.38 -0.66
C ALA A 63 1.23 -17.48 -1.68
N GLU A 64 1.24 -18.72 -1.21
CA GLU A 64 1.26 -19.93 -2.02
C GLU A 64 -0.16 -20.49 -2.14
N VAL A 65 -0.61 -20.80 -3.35
CA VAL A 65 -1.89 -21.49 -3.57
C VAL A 65 -1.81 -22.88 -2.98
N VAL A 66 -2.77 -23.24 -2.13
CA VAL A 66 -2.89 -24.57 -1.51
C VAL A 66 -3.95 -25.40 -2.22
N GLU A 67 -5.12 -24.81 -2.46
CA GLU A 67 -6.28 -25.46 -3.08
C GLU A 67 -7.09 -24.44 -3.88
N THR A 68 -7.73 -24.89 -4.94
CA THR A 68 -8.64 -24.07 -5.75
C THR A 68 -9.95 -24.78 -6.00
N GLY A 69 -11.03 -24.02 -6.10
CA GLY A 69 -12.31 -24.54 -6.56
C GLY A 69 -12.33 -24.86 -8.06
N ASP A 70 -13.30 -25.65 -8.47
CA ASP A 70 -13.40 -26.22 -9.83
C ASP A 70 -13.56 -25.19 -10.96
N ALA A 71 -13.94 -23.95 -10.66
CA ALA A 71 -14.08 -22.86 -11.63
C ALA A 71 -12.82 -22.00 -11.78
N VAL A 72 -11.74 -22.31 -11.06
CA VAL A 72 -10.45 -21.60 -11.15
C VAL A 72 -9.59 -22.26 -12.24
N ASP A 73 -8.98 -21.45 -13.12
CA ASP A 73 -8.15 -21.95 -14.21
C ASP A 73 -6.90 -22.69 -13.71
N ALA A 74 -6.49 -23.73 -14.43
CA ALA A 74 -5.35 -24.58 -14.08
C ALA A 74 -3.98 -23.86 -13.98
N GLY A 75 -3.90 -22.60 -14.39
CA GLY A 75 -2.73 -21.75 -14.18
C GLY A 75 -2.49 -21.37 -12.72
N LEU A 76 -3.54 -21.38 -11.89
CA LEU A 76 -3.49 -21.12 -10.45
C LEU A 76 -3.54 -22.44 -9.66
N LYS A 77 -2.54 -23.28 -9.81
CA LYS A 77 -2.46 -24.59 -9.15
C LYS A 77 -1.74 -24.50 -7.79
N ALA A 78 -1.91 -25.52 -6.98
CA ALA A 78 -1.13 -25.69 -5.73
C ALA A 78 0.38 -25.50 -5.96
N GLY A 79 1.03 -24.76 -5.09
CA GLY A 79 2.44 -24.38 -5.18
C GLY A 79 2.70 -23.08 -5.98
N THR A 80 1.69 -22.48 -6.64
CA THR A 80 1.87 -21.22 -7.34
C THR A 80 1.98 -20.06 -6.34
N LEU A 81 3.05 -19.28 -6.41
CA LEU A 81 3.20 -18.04 -5.64
C LEU A 81 2.37 -16.93 -6.28
N VAL A 82 1.61 -16.22 -5.46
CA VAL A 82 0.67 -15.18 -5.90
C VAL A 82 0.73 -13.94 -5.04
N GLN A 83 0.63 -12.77 -5.66
CA GLN A 83 0.31 -11.53 -4.98
C GLN A 83 -1.18 -11.44 -4.75
N VAL A 84 -1.62 -11.10 -3.55
CA VAL A 84 -3.02 -10.95 -3.20
C VAL A 84 -3.32 -9.48 -2.88
N PRO A 85 -4.18 -8.79 -3.64
CA PRO A 85 -4.54 -7.41 -3.32
C PRO A 85 -5.29 -7.34 -1.99
N PHE A 86 -5.04 -6.31 -1.19
CA PHE A 86 -5.68 -6.17 0.10
C PHE A 86 -7.20 -5.97 0.02
N GLN A 87 -7.66 -5.35 -1.06
CA GLN A 87 -9.09 -5.12 -1.32
C GLN A 87 -9.70 -6.33 -2.02
N VAL A 88 -10.80 -6.84 -1.49
CA VAL A 88 -11.54 -7.93 -2.11
C VAL A 88 -12.48 -7.38 -3.18
N SER A 89 -12.43 -7.95 -4.39
CA SER A 89 -13.22 -7.48 -5.53
C SER A 89 -13.60 -8.63 -6.48
N CYS A 90 -14.76 -8.53 -7.13
CA CYS A 90 -15.29 -9.61 -7.97
C CYS A 90 -14.73 -9.64 -9.40
N GLY A 91 -14.16 -8.53 -9.91
CA GLY A 91 -13.70 -8.43 -11.31
C GLY A 91 -14.79 -8.16 -12.35
N GLU A 92 -16.06 -8.38 -12.06
CA GLU A 92 -17.15 -8.44 -13.05
C GLU A 92 -18.12 -7.26 -13.02
N CYS A 93 -18.29 -6.60 -11.86
CA CYS A 93 -19.20 -5.46 -11.76
C CYS A 93 -18.63 -4.23 -12.51
N GLU A 94 -19.48 -3.22 -12.76
CA GLU A 94 -19.07 -2.03 -13.51
C GLU A 94 -17.84 -1.33 -12.89
N PRO A 95 -17.79 -1.04 -11.57
CA PRO A 95 -16.59 -0.47 -10.97
C PRO A 95 -15.33 -1.32 -11.18
N CYS A 96 -15.42 -2.64 -11.02
CA CYS A 96 -14.26 -3.54 -11.21
C CYS A 96 -13.75 -3.53 -12.65
N ARG A 97 -14.64 -3.62 -13.64
CA ARG A 97 -14.26 -3.55 -15.07
C ARG A 97 -13.66 -2.21 -15.45
N ALA A 98 -14.06 -1.14 -14.78
CA ALA A 98 -13.48 0.19 -14.94
C ALA A 98 -12.20 0.43 -14.13
N GLY A 99 -11.62 -0.63 -13.52
CA GLY A 99 -10.41 -0.53 -12.70
C GLY A 99 -10.63 0.05 -11.30
N ARG A 100 -11.87 0.31 -10.90
CA ARG A 100 -12.21 0.85 -9.57
C ARG A 100 -12.53 -0.26 -8.56
N THR A 101 -11.59 -1.20 -8.40
CA THR A 101 -11.79 -2.45 -7.66
C THR A 101 -12.05 -2.24 -6.16
N GLY A 102 -11.51 -1.19 -5.53
CA GLY A 102 -11.82 -0.83 -4.15
C GLY A 102 -13.25 -0.35 -3.91
N ASN A 103 -14.04 -0.19 -4.99
CA ASN A 103 -15.45 0.18 -4.98
C ASN A 103 -16.33 -0.93 -5.59
N CYS A 104 -15.96 -2.20 -5.40
CA CYS A 104 -16.72 -3.35 -5.88
C CYS A 104 -18.19 -3.26 -5.44
N ALA A 105 -19.12 -3.35 -6.41
CA ALA A 105 -20.55 -3.22 -6.14
C ALA A 105 -21.22 -4.54 -5.69
N ASN A 106 -20.54 -5.69 -5.89
CA ASN A 106 -21.05 -7.01 -5.53
C ASN A 106 -20.65 -7.45 -4.12
N LEU A 107 -19.86 -6.62 -3.41
CA LEU A 107 -19.39 -6.89 -2.05
C LEU A 107 -19.76 -5.74 -1.12
N PRO A 108 -19.78 -5.97 0.20
CA PRO A 108 -19.92 -4.89 1.17
C PRO A 108 -18.88 -3.80 0.92
N ALA A 109 -19.25 -2.55 1.15
CA ALA A 109 -18.34 -1.42 0.96
C ALA A 109 -17.05 -1.60 1.79
N ARG A 110 -15.90 -1.35 1.19
CA ARG A 110 -14.59 -1.45 1.83
C ARG A 110 -14.20 -2.88 2.24
N SER A 111 -14.61 -3.90 1.50
CA SER A 111 -14.18 -5.29 1.70
C SER A 111 -12.68 -5.41 1.58
N THR A 112 -12.00 -5.83 2.67
CA THR A 112 -10.54 -5.93 2.76
C THR A 112 -10.13 -7.09 3.67
N TYR A 113 -8.87 -7.50 3.56
CA TYR A 113 -8.21 -8.32 4.57
C TYR A 113 -7.63 -7.41 5.66
N GLY A 114 -7.57 -7.86 6.90
CA GLY A 114 -6.71 -7.39 7.97
C GLY A 114 -6.73 -5.91 8.36
N LEU A 115 -7.75 -5.14 7.98
CA LEU A 115 -7.87 -3.71 8.30
C LEU A 115 -8.92 -3.37 9.36
N GLY A 116 -9.61 -4.38 9.92
CA GLY A 116 -10.54 -4.23 11.02
C GLY A 116 -11.54 -3.08 10.85
N PRO A 117 -11.49 -2.04 11.70
CA PRO A 117 -12.49 -0.97 11.69
C PRO A 117 -12.48 -0.10 10.42
N PHE A 118 -11.42 -0.18 9.62
CA PHE A 118 -11.28 0.58 8.37
C PHE A 118 -11.80 -0.15 7.14
N GLY A 119 -12.24 -1.41 7.28
CA GLY A 119 -12.80 -2.23 6.22
C GLY A 119 -13.71 -3.33 6.76
N ASN A 120 -14.39 -4.05 5.84
CA ASN A 120 -15.11 -5.26 6.22
C ASN A 120 -14.13 -6.43 6.39
N ASP A 121 -14.43 -7.30 7.34
CA ASP A 121 -13.55 -8.41 7.69
C ASP A 121 -13.69 -9.59 6.72
N PHE A 122 -12.59 -9.87 6.00
CA PHE A 122 -12.37 -11.08 5.21
C PHE A 122 -11.25 -11.94 5.81
N GLY A 123 -10.97 -11.79 7.12
CA GLY A 123 -9.84 -12.37 7.79
C GLY A 123 -8.58 -11.51 7.66
N GLY A 124 -7.45 -12.07 8.08
CA GLY A 124 -6.13 -11.44 7.97
C GLY A 124 -5.11 -12.41 7.43
N ALA A 125 -4.01 -11.90 6.87
CA ALA A 125 -2.97 -12.72 6.25
C ALA A 125 -1.97 -13.31 7.25
N LEU A 126 -1.91 -12.80 8.49
CA LEU A 126 -1.09 -13.40 9.54
C LEU A 126 -1.82 -14.60 10.15
N THR A 127 -1.95 -15.66 9.34
CA THR A 127 -2.66 -16.91 9.66
C THR A 127 -2.10 -18.06 8.82
N ASP A 128 -2.51 -19.30 9.12
CA ASP A 128 -2.05 -20.48 8.39
C ASP A 128 -2.66 -20.58 6.99
N LEU A 129 -3.95 -20.26 6.85
CA LEU A 129 -4.68 -20.28 5.58
C LEU A 129 -5.60 -19.07 5.45
N VAL A 130 -5.73 -18.55 4.23
CA VAL A 130 -6.66 -17.48 3.85
C VAL A 130 -7.53 -17.97 2.71
N ARG A 131 -8.85 -17.77 2.83
CA ARG A 131 -9.77 -17.96 1.70
C ARG A 131 -9.75 -16.70 0.83
N VAL A 132 -9.52 -16.87 -0.45
CA VAL A 132 -9.58 -15.79 -1.45
C VAL A 132 -10.75 -16.05 -2.38
N PRO A 133 -11.85 -15.28 -2.26
CA PRO A 133 -12.96 -15.35 -3.20
C PRO A 133 -12.56 -14.77 -4.56
N PHE A 134 -13.25 -15.16 -5.62
CA PHE A 134 -12.95 -14.69 -6.98
C PHE A 134 -11.49 -14.87 -7.37
N ALA A 135 -10.92 -16.03 -7.05
CA ALA A 135 -9.47 -16.30 -7.13
C ALA A 135 -8.89 -15.96 -8.51
N GLN A 136 -9.60 -16.25 -9.60
CA GLN A 136 -9.15 -15.93 -10.96
C GLN A 136 -8.93 -14.43 -11.20
N HIS A 137 -9.70 -13.59 -10.56
CA HIS A 137 -9.52 -12.13 -10.59
C HIS A 137 -8.52 -11.65 -9.54
N MET A 138 -8.65 -12.16 -8.32
CA MET A 138 -7.90 -11.67 -7.17
C MET A 138 -6.41 -12.05 -7.21
N LEU A 139 -6.10 -13.30 -7.56
CA LEU A 139 -4.73 -13.81 -7.50
C LEU A 139 -3.92 -13.36 -8.71
N VAL A 140 -2.74 -12.80 -8.47
CA VAL A 140 -1.78 -12.42 -9.51
C VAL A 140 -0.54 -13.28 -9.33
N PRO A 141 -0.24 -14.22 -10.25
CA PRO A 141 0.98 -15.02 -10.16
C PRO A 141 2.23 -14.14 -10.10
N LEU A 142 3.15 -14.49 -9.23
CA LEU A 142 4.46 -13.84 -9.19
C LEU A 142 5.26 -14.27 -10.42
N PRO A 143 5.94 -13.35 -11.12
CA PRO A 143 6.94 -13.68 -12.11
C PRO A 143 8.10 -14.49 -11.50
N ASP A 144 8.66 -15.39 -12.28
CA ASP A 144 9.79 -16.22 -11.85
C ASP A 144 10.99 -15.37 -11.39
N GLY A 145 11.61 -15.76 -10.30
CA GLY A 145 12.81 -15.11 -9.75
C GLY A 145 12.53 -13.89 -8.87
N ILE A 146 11.27 -13.54 -8.63
CA ILE A 146 10.91 -12.52 -7.64
C ILE A 146 10.77 -13.17 -6.27
N GLU A 147 11.56 -12.70 -5.30
CA GLU A 147 11.46 -13.14 -3.91
C GLU A 147 10.19 -12.61 -3.25
N PRO A 148 9.36 -13.44 -2.60
CA PRO A 148 8.10 -13.02 -1.97
C PRO A 148 8.24 -11.83 -1.02
N GLN A 149 9.31 -11.82 -0.21
CA GLN A 149 9.58 -10.75 0.75
C GLN A 149 9.89 -9.40 0.09
N ALA A 150 10.39 -9.40 -1.14
CA ALA A 150 10.69 -8.16 -1.86
C ALA A 150 9.43 -7.42 -2.31
N VAL A 151 8.31 -8.14 -2.49
CA VAL A 151 7.08 -7.61 -3.09
C VAL A 151 5.85 -7.71 -2.20
N ALA A 152 5.97 -8.10 -0.94
CA ALA A 152 4.81 -8.22 -0.05
C ALA A 152 3.95 -6.94 -0.02
N SER A 153 4.58 -5.75 -0.04
CA SER A 153 3.90 -4.44 -0.07
C SER A 153 3.15 -4.11 -1.37
N VAL A 154 3.30 -4.93 -2.42
CA VAL A 154 2.59 -4.74 -3.69
C VAL A 154 1.10 -5.07 -3.58
N SER A 155 0.64 -5.55 -2.43
CA SER A 155 -0.80 -5.70 -2.12
C SER A 155 -1.52 -4.37 -1.87
N ASP A 156 -0.84 -3.35 -1.30
CA ASP A 156 -1.44 -2.09 -0.85
C ASP A 156 -0.54 -0.86 -1.03
N ASN A 157 0.53 -0.71 -0.22
CA ASN A 157 1.27 0.56 -0.14
C ASN A 157 2.00 0.92 -1.45
N VAL A 158 2.52 -0.05 -2.20
CA VAL A 158 3.12 0.22 -3.52
C VAL A 158 2.07 0.67 -4.54
N PRO A 159 0.89 0.02 -4.68
CA PRO A 159 -0.23 0.54 -5.45
C PRO A 159 -0.74 1.92 -5.02
N ASP A 160 -0.72 2.23 -3.72
CA ASP A 160 -1.13 3.56 -3.25
C ASP A 160 -0.11 4.64 -3.65
N ALA A 161 1.18 4.33 -3.57
CA ALA A 161 2.24 5.18 -4.13
C ALA A 161 2.13 5.29 -5.67
N TRP A 162 1.85 4.19 -6.37
CA TRP A 162 1.69 4.15 -7.83
C TRP A 162 0.66 5.17 -8.34
N ARG A 163 -0.53 5.24 -7.72
CA ARG A 163 -1.58 6.18 -8.15
C ARG A 163 -1.17 7.64 -8.03
N THR A 164 -0.18 7.97 -7.19
CA THR A 164 0.24 9.35 -6.98
C THR A 164 1.06 9.91 -8.12
N VAL A 165 1.81 9.07 -8.82
CA VAL A 165 2.79 9.50 -9.82
C VAL A 165 2.55 8.92 -11.20
N ALA A 166 1.97 7.72 -11.34
CA ALA A 166 1.88 7.04 -12.62
C ALA A 166 1.03 7.79 -13.64
N GLY A 167 -0.21 8.15 -13.29
CA GLY A 167 -1.08 8.92 -14.19
C GLY A 167 -0.55 10.31 -14.49
N PRO A 168 -0.10 11.11 -13.50
CA PRO A 168 0.54 12.39 -13.75
C PRO A 168 1.77 12.32 -14.65
N LEU A 169 2.66 11.35 -14.46
CA LEU A 169 3.88 11.19 -15.29
C LEU A 169 3.56 10.67 -16.70
N GLU A 170 2.51 9.87 -16.87
CA GLU A 170 2.03 9.48 -18.21
C GLU A 170 1.59 10.71 -19.03
N GLN A 171 0.93 11.69 -18.38
CA GLN A 171 0.51 12.94 -19.01
C GLN A 171 1.67 13.95 -19.18
N ARG A 172 2.69 13.87 -18.34
CA ARG A 172 3.84 14.79 -18.30
C ARG A 172 5.15 14.02 -18.20
N PRO A 173 5.59 13.32 -19.27
CA PRO A 173 6.82 12.55 -19.27
C PRO A 173 8.04 13.41 -18.90
N GLY A 174 8.90 12.89 -18.02
CA GLY A 174 10.10 13.60 -17.56
C GLY A 174 9.84 14.72 -16.53
N ALA A 175 8.60 14.88 -16.03
CA ALA A 175 8.30 15.89 -15.03
C ALA A 175 9.11 15.66 -13.74
N GLU A 176 9.52 16.75 -13.09
CA GLU A 176 10.06 16.71 -11.74
C GLU A 176 8.93 16.45 -10.73
N VAL A 177 9.25 15.71 -9.67
CA VAL A 177 8.28 15.32 -8.63
C VAL A 177 8.75 15.79 -7.27
N LEU A 178 7.86 16.40 -6.49
CA LEU A 178 8.07 16.64 -5.06
C LEU A 178 7.29 15.62 -4.25
N VAL A 179 7.95 14.95 -3.32
CA VAL A 179 7.34 14.05 -2.34
C VAL A 179 7.56 14.62 -0.94
N VAL A 180 6.47 14.86 -0.21
CA VAL A 180 6.52 15.30 1.19
C VAL A 180 6.26 14.09 2.08
N GLY A 181 7.28 13.64 2.81
CA GLY A 181 7.25 12.52 3.73
C GLY A 181 6.56 12.84 5.06
N GLY A 182 6.61 11.91 6.00
CA GLY A 182 6.03 12.04 7.34
C GLY A 182 5.31 10.77 7.79
N VAL A 183 4.02 10.86 8.11
CA VAL A 183 3.23 9.77 8.71
C VAL A 183 3.09 8.57 7.77
N THR A 184 2.94 8.79 6.46
CA THR A 184 2.93 7.70 5.48
C THR A 184 4.35 7.31 5.08
N ARG A 185 5.05 6.68 5.98
CA ARG A 185 6.49 6.41 5.96
C ARG A 185 6.94 5.68 4.70
N SER A 186 6.31 4.53 4.39
CA SER A 186 6.70 3.69 3.26
C SER A 186 6.09 4.15 1.93
N ILE A 187 4.85 4.63 1.91
CA ILE A 187 4.17 5.06 0.68
C ILE A 187 4.92 6.21 0.02
N ALA A 188 5.40 7.18 0.80
CA ALA A 188 6.18 8.31 0.31
C ALA A 188 7.50 7.84 -0.36
N LEU A 189 8.19 6.88 0.25
CA LEU A 189 9.43 6.31 -0.29
C LEU A 189 9.16 5.48 -1.56
N TYR A 190 8.10 4.68 -1.61
CA TYR A 190 7.68 3.98 -2.83
C TYR A 190 7.34 4.95 -3.97
N ALA A 191 6.74 6.11 -3.67
CA ALA A 191 6.46 7.11 -4.68
C ALA A 191 7.74 7.66 -5.35
N ILE A 192 8.85 7.75 -4.62
CA ILE A 192 10.17 8.12 -5.15
C ILE A 192 10.64 7.09 -6.18
N ASP A 193 10.72 5.83 -5.76
CA ASP A 193 11.23 4.74 -6.59
C ASP A 193 10.38 4.56 -7.86
N ILE A 194 9.05 4.59 -7.71
CA ILE A 194 8.11 4.51 -8.83
C ILE A 194 8.28 5.70 -9.78
N ALA A 195 8.40 6.92 -9.27
CA ALA A 195 8.55 8.11 -10.12
C ALA A 195 9.82 8.02 -10.97
N LEU A 196 10.95 7.61 -10.37
CA LEU A 196 12.22 7.40 -11.08
C LEU A 196 12.12 6.26 -12.10
N ALA A 197 11.51 5.13 -11.72
CA ALA A 197 11.25 4.00 -12.62
C ALA A 197 10.38 4.38 -13.82
N LEU A 198 9.46 5.35 -13.65
CA LEU A 198 8.59 5.87 -14.71
C LEU A 198 9.20 7.03 -15.48
N GLY A 199 10.45 7.43 -15.18
CA GLY A 199 11.21 8.39 -15.96
C GLY A 199 11.02 9.85 -15.52
N ALA A 200 10.68 10.13 -14.27
CA ALA A 200 10.82 11.47 -13.70
C ALA A 200 12.28 11.95 -13.84
N SER A 201 12.48 13.20 -14.22
CA SER A 201 13.84 13.75 -14.40
C SER A 201 14.56 14.00 -13.09
N ALA A 202 13.81 14.28 -12.03
CA ALA A 202 14.27 14.39 -10.65
C ALA A 202 13.10 14.14 -9.69
N VAL A 203 13.43 13.62 -8.49
CA VAL A 203 12.49 13.54 -7.37
C VAL A 203 13.10 14.26 -6.19
N HIS A 204 12.37 15.21 -5.63
CA HIS A 204 12.71 15.93 -4.40
C HIS A 204 11.93 15.32 -3.24
N TYR A 205 12.61 15.06 -2.13
CA TYR A 205 12.00 14.49 -0.94
C TYR A 205 12.24 15.36 0.29
N VAL A 206 11.17 15.70 0.98
CA VAL A 206 11.21 16.51 2.24
C VAL A 206 10.74 15.65 3.39
N ASP A 207 11.56 15.50 4.42
CA ASP A 207 11.25 14.77 5.65
C ASP A 207 12.13 15.29 6.80
N ASP A 208 11.77 14.95 8.04
CA ASP A 208 12.53 15.23 9.25
C ASP A 208 13.18 13.97 9.88
N ASP A 209 12.95 12.79 9.31
CA ASP A 209 13.48 11.51 9.80
C ASP A 209 14.74 11.12 9.01
N GLU A 210 15.88 11.07 9.70
CA GLU A 210 17.18 10.76 9.10
C GLU A 210 17.22 9.37 8.41
N ASP A 211 16.51 8.36 8.94
CA ASP A 211 16.50 7.01 8.36
C ASP A 211 15.76 7.03 7.02
N ARG A 212 14.61 7.71 6.95
CA ARG A 212 13.86 7.85 5.69
C ARG A 212 14.57 8.73 4.68
N LEU A 213 15.25 9.79 5.10
CA LEU A 213 16.11 10.61 4.22
C LEU A 213 17.23 9.77 3.59
N ARG A 214 17.89 8.91 4.38
CA ARG A 214 18.93 7.99 3.86
C ARG A 214 18.37 6.98 2.85
N VAL A 215 17.17 6.44 3.11
CA VAL A 215 16.51 5.55 2.14
C VAL A 215 16.17 6.31 0.87
N ALA A 216 15.58 7.49 0.96
CA ALA A 216 15.22 8.34 -0.18
C ALA A 216 16.45 8.68 -1.05
N GLU A 217 17.58 9.06 -0.43
CA GLU A 217 18.84 9.32 -1.11
C GLU A 217 19.37 8.05 -1.83
N SER A 218 19.27 6.89 -1.18
CA SER A 218 19.68 5.61 -1.77
C SER A 218 18.82 5.20 -2.98
N LEU A 219 17.57 5.65 -3.02
CA LEU A 219 16.66 5.49 -4.16
C LEU A 219 16.97 6.48 -5.29
N GLY A 220 17.75 7.54 -5.03
CA GLY A 220 18.15 8.55 -6.03
C GLY A 220 17.39 9.88 -5.91
N ALA A 221 16.67 10.13 -4.81
CA ALA A 221 16.01 11.41 -4.58
C ALA A 221 17.00 12.49 -4.14
N GLN A 222 16.68 13.75 -4.43
CA GLN A 222 17.28 14.93 -3.83
C GLN A 222 16.58 15.20 -2.49
N VAL A 223 17.27 14.94 -1.39
CA VAL A 223 16.69 15.07 -0.05
C VAL A 223 16.79 16.48 0.49
N HIS A 224 15.79 16.92 1.23
CA HIS A 224 15.70 18.19 1.91
C HIS A 224 15.33 17.93 3.38
N GLU A 225 16.30 18.08 4.24
CA GLU A 225 16.17 17.90 5.69
C GLU A 225 15.73 19.19 6.37
N GLY A 226 14.94 19.07 7.43
CA GLY A 226 14.63 20.16 8.35
C GLY A 226 13.17 20.57 8.39
N GLU A 227 12.92 21.81 8.84
CA GLU A 227 11.56 22.33 8.95
C GLU A 227 10.85 22.35 7.60
N ILE A 228 9.58 21.98 7.60
CA ILE A 228 8.71 22.00 6.41
C ILE A 228 8.59 23.46 5.91
N PRO A 229 9.14 23.79 4.72
CA PRO A 229 9.03 25.14 4.18
C PRO A 229 7.59 25.44 3.73
N LYS A 230 7.24 26.72 3.63
CA LYS A 230 5.91 27.11 3.15
C LYS A 230 5.67 26.75 1.68
N ARG A 231 6.72 26.70 0.90
CA ARG A 231 6.70 26.40 -0.55
C ARG A 231 8.09 26.00 -1.05
N MET A 232 8.11 25.12 -2.05
CA MET A 232 9.27 24.77 -2.88
C MET A 232 8.88 24.86 -4.36
N GLY A 233 9.82 24.65 -5.26
CA GLY A 233 9.57 24.52 -6.71
C GLY A 233 9.17 25.80 -7.42
N PRO A 234 8.26 25.74 -8.43
CA PRO A 234 7.10 24.82 -8.57
C PRO A 234 7.44 23.46 -9.20
N PHE A 235 6.58 22.45 -8.93
CA PHE A 235 6.68 21.09 -9.47
C PHE A 235 5.41 20.67 -10.21
N PRO A 236 5.52 20.04 -11.40
CA PRO A 236 4.35 19.52 -12.12
C PRO A 236 3.55 18.47 -11.36
N VAL A 237 4.24 17.67 -10.53
CA VAL A 237 3.65 16.57 -9.75
C VAL A 237 4.11 16.69 -8.30
N THR A 238 3.18 16.69 -7.37
CA THR A 238 3.48 16.69 -5.95
C THR A 238 2.71 15.59 -5.21
N VAL A 239 3.34 15.01 -4.21
CA VAL A 239 2.79 13.94 -3.37
C VAL A 239 2.84 14.38 -1.91
N SER A 240 1.69 14.35 -1.22
CA SER A 240 1.61 14.63 0.21
C SER A 240 1.43 13.33 0.99
N GLY A 241 2.50 12.86 1.63
CA GLY A 241 2.52 11.74 2.57
C GLY A 241 2.68 12.16 4.03
N SER A 242 2.70 13.47 4.31
CA SER A 242 3.03 14.00 5.61
C SER A 242 2.03 13.67 6.72
N GLY A 243 0.72 13.65 6.41
CA GLY A 243 -0.35 13.51 7.39
C GLY A 243 -0.50 14.73 8.32
N THR A 244 0.16 15.85 8.01
CA THR A 244 0.06 17.14 8.74
C THR A 244 -0.47 18.23 7.82
N HIS A 245 -1.10 19.26 8.40
CA HIS A 245 -1.60 20.41 7.62
C HIS A 245 -0.46 21.15 6.92
N GLU A 246 0.67 21.34 7.60
CA GLU A 246 1.85 22.02 7.08
C GLU A 246 2.41 21.30 5.85
N GLY A 247 2.57 19.98 5.93
CA GLY A 247 3.07 19.19 4.80
C GLY A 247 2.08 19.09 3.65
N LEU A 248 0.77 19.01 3.94
CA LEU A 248 -0.27 19.10 2.91
C LEU A 248 -0.23 20.44 2.19
N HIS A 249 -0.11 21.54 2.94
CA HIS A 249 -0.01 22.90 2.38
C HIS A 249 1.29 23.09 1.59
N LEU A 250 2.42 22.54 2.05
CA LEU A 250 3.67 22.54 1.28
C LEU A 250 3.45 21.87 -0.07
N ALA A 251 2.91 20.65 -0.11
CA ALA A 251 2.68 19.92 -1.36
C ALA A 251 1.79 20.71 -2.32
N ILE A 252 0.64 21.20 -1.84
CA ILE A 252 -0.32 21.97 -2.66
C ILE A 252 0.32 23.26 -3.19
N ARG A 253 0.98 24.06 -2.34
CA ARG A 253 1.61 25.33 -2.73
C ARG A 253 2.80 25.16 -3.64
N SER A 254 3.46 24.01 -3.59
CA SER A 254 4.61 23.68 -4.44
C SER A 254 4.20 23.09 -5.78
N THR A 255 2.91 22.82 -5.98
CA THR A 255 2.39 22.38 -7.28
C THR A 255 2.36 23.56 -8.25
N GLU A 256 2.87 23.35 -9.47
CA GLU A 256 2.80 24.38 -10.53
C GLU A 256 1.38 24.64 -11.00
N GLY A 257 1.17 25.70 -11.78
CA GLY A 257 -0.10 25.94 -12.46
C GLY A 257 -0.49 24.76 -13.36
N ASP A 258 -1.76 24.31 -13.29
CA ASP A 258 -2.28 23.13 -13.97
C ASP A 258 -1.60 21.81 -13.54
N GLY A 259 -0.80 21.80 -12.45
CA GLY A 259 -0.16 20.62 -11.90
C GLY A 259 -1.10 19.73 -11.09
N VAL A 260 -0.57 18.58 -10.65
CA VAL A 260 -1.32 17.58 -9.88
C VAL A 260 -0.69 17.37 -8.52
N CYS A 261 -1.47 17.56 -7.45
CA CYS A 261 -1.12 17.22 -6.09
C CYS A 261 -1.96 16.01 -5.63
N THR A 262 -1.30 14.91 -5.23
CA THR A 262 -2.00 13.75 -4.68
C THR A 262 -1.67 13.58 -3.19
N SER A 263 -2.70 13.52 -2.33
CA SER A 263 -2.55 13.20 -0.92
C SER A 263 -2.82 11.72 -0.65
N VAL A 264 -1.90 11.07 0.06
CA VAL A 264 -2.03 9.70 0.56
C VAL A 264 -2.15 9.66 2.09
N GLY A 265 -1.93 10.78 2.77
CA GLY A 265 -2.12 10.90 4.21
C GLY A 265 -3.59 10.75 4.60
N ILE A 266 -3.86 9.98 5.66
CA ILE A 266 -5.18 9.89 6.26
C ILE A 266 -5.25 10.93 7.39
N PHE A 267 -6.19 11.89 7.24
CA PHE A 267 -6.54 12.84 8.28
C PHE A 267 -7.76 12.30 9.03
N PHE A 268 -7.63 12.08 10.35
CA PHE A 268 -8.69 11.52 11.19
C PHE A 268 -9.65 12.59 11.72
N GLU A 269 -9.73 13.73 11.08
CA GLU A 269 -10.65 14.83 11.33
C GLU A 269 -11.71 14.89 10.23
N LEU A 270 -12.90 15.41 10.58
CA LEU A 270 -14.02 15.51 9.62
C LEU A 270 -13.75 16.54 8.53
N GLU A 271 -13.01 17.59 8.84
CA GLU A 271 -12.69 18.69 7.94
C GLU A 271 -11.19 19.02 8.03
N THR A 272 -10.52 19.09 6.88
CA THR A 272 -9.11 19.45 6.78
C THR A 272 -8.98 20.73 5.95
N PRO A 273 -8.35 21.81 6.48
CA PRO A 273 -8.18 23.04 5.74
C PRO A 273 -7.21 22.88 4.57
N VAL A 274 -7.54 23.46 3.44
CA VAL A 274 -6.67 23.54 2.25
C VAL A 274 -6.59 24.99 1.75
N PRO A 275 -5.49 25.42 1.09
CA PRO A 275 -5.33 26.78 0.57
C PRO A 275 -6.13 26.98 -0.72
N LEU A 276 -7.47 26.88 -0.63
CA LEU A 276 -8.39 26.81 -1.77
C LEU A 276 -8.30 28.00 -2.72
N LEU A 277 -8.06 29.22 -2.20
CA LEU A 277 -7.88 30.41 -3.06
C LEU A 277 -6.62 30.31 -3.90
N GLU A 278 -5.52 29.80 -3.32
CA GLU A 278 -4.27 29.58 -4.05
C GLU A 278 -4.47 28.52 -5.14
N MET A 279 -5.14 27.42 -4.80
CA MET A 279 -5.48 26.35 -5.76
C MET A 279 -6.34 26.86 -6.91
N TYR A 280 -7.34 27.70 -6.61
CA TYR A 280 -8.21 28.31 -7.62
C TYR A 280 -7.41 29.18 -8.60
N THR A 281 -6.48 29.99 -8.09
CA THR A 281 -5.70 30.92 -8.92
C THR A 281 -4.61 30.23 -9.76
N THR A 282 -4.18 29.02 -9.35
CA THR A 282 -3.15 28.24 -10.06
C THR A 282 -3.72 27.04 -10.82
N ASN A 283 -5.05 26.83 -10.77
CA ASN A 283 -5.72 25.71 -11.44
C ASN A 283 -5.17 24.32 -11.07
N VAL A 284 -4.73 24.14 -9.82
CA VAL A 284 -4.16 22.87 -9.33
C VAL A 284 -5.24 21.80 -9.26
N THR A 285 -4.94 20.60 -9.75
CA THR A 285 -5.74 19.40 -9.51
C THR A 285 -5.31 18.75 -8.20
N PHE A 286 -6.23 18.64 -7.24
CA PHE A 286 -6.00 17.93 -5.97
C PHE A 286 -6.74 16.60 -5.95
N ILE A 287 -5.99 15.51 -5.62
CA ILE A 287 -6.53 14.15 -5.59
C ILE A 287 -6.31 13.56 -4.19
N THR A 288 -7.35 12.99 -3.62
CA THR A 288 -7.29 12.19 -2.40
C THR A 288 -8.17 10.95 -2.52
N GLY A 289 -7.95 9.95 -1.68
CA GLY A 289 -8.74 8.72 -1.66
C GLY A 289 -7.87 7.48 -1.50
N ARG A 290 -8.50 6.31 -1.50
CA ARG A 290 -7.82 5.01 -1.42
C ARG A 290 -7.41 4.54 -2.82
N CYS A 291 -6.33 3.75 -2.90
CA CYS A 291 -5.94 3.12 -4.16
C CYS A 291 -6.97 2.07 -4.64
N HIS A 292 -6.80 1.66 -5.88
CA HIS A 292 -7.39 0.46 -6.47
C HIS A 292 -6.24 -0.50 -6.76
N ALA A 293 -5.89 -1.35 -5.78
CA ALA A 293 -4.63 -2.10 -5.81
C ALA A 293 -4.56 -3.09 -7.00
N ARG A 294 -5.60 -3.90 -7.19
CA ARG A 294 -5.59 -5.00 -8.16
C ARG A 294 -5.14 -4.62 -9.59
N PRO A 295 -5.61 -3.51 -10.19
CA PRO A 295 -5.21 -3.13 -11.55
C PRO A 295 -3.75 -2.68 -11.68
N ALA A 296 -3.14 -2.20 -10.60
CA ALA A 296 -1.75 -1.73 -10.60
C ALA A 296 -0.74 -2.87 -10.44
N ILE A 297 -1.10 -3.94 -9.69
CA ILE A 297 -0.20 -5.05 -9.33
C ILE A 297 0.56 -5.64 -10.53
N PRO A 298 -0.06 -6.01 -11.67
CA PRO A 298 0.68 -6.59 -12.79
C PRO A 298 1.76 -5.66 -13.34
N LYS A 299 1.45 -4.36 -13.48
CA LYS A 299 2.39 -3.35 -13.99
C LYS A 299 3.56 -3.13 -13.04
N ILE A 300 3.30 -3.16 -11.75
CA ILE A 300 4.31 -3.03 -10.70
C ILE A 300 5.23 -4.25 -10.72
N LEU A 301 4.68 -5.45 -10.74
CA LEU A 301 5.47 -6.69 -10.79
C LEU A 301 6.31 -6.78 -12.08
N ASP A 302 5.81 -6.30 -13.21
CA ASP A 302 6.59 -6.21 -14.45
C ASP A 302 7.82 -5.32 -14.29
N LEU A 303 7.70 -4.16 -13.63
CA LEU A 303 8.83 -3.26 -13.37
C LEU A 303 9.83 -3.87 -12.38
N VAL A 304 9.36 -4.59 -11.37
CA VAL A 304 10.21 -5.33 -10.43
C VAL A 304 10.97 -6.44 -11.17
N GLY A 305 10.27 -7.23 -11.98
CA GLY A 305 10.90 -8.29 -12.79
C GLY A 305 11.93 -7.77 -13.81
N GLN A 306 11.79 -6.52 -14.26
CA GLN A 306 12.77 -5.82 -15.12
C GLN A 306 13.94 -5.20 -14.33
N GLY A 307 13.93 -5.27 -12.99
CA GLY A 307 14.93 -4.62 -12.13
C GLY A 307 14.89 -3.09 -12.19
N ARG A 308 13.71 -2.51 -12.46
CA ARG A 308 13.50 -1.05 -12.55
C ARG A 308 12.80 -0.48 -11.33
N LEU A 309 12.15 -1.31 -10.54
CA LEU A 309 11.48 -0.94 -9.29
C LEU A 309 11.96 -1.87 -8.18
N HIS A 310 12.26 -1.32 -7.02
CA HIS A 310 12.96 -1.99 -5.92
C HIS A 310 12.22 -1.83 -4.57
N PRO A 311 11.02 -2.41 -4.40
CA PRO A 311 10.25 -2.22 -3.16
C PRO A 311 11.01 -2.71 -1.91
N GLU A 312 11.90 -3.69 -2.06
CA GLU A 312 12.73 -4.23 -1.00
C GLU A 312 13.66 -3.19 -0.35
N LYS A 313 14.05 -2.13 -1.07
CA LYS A 313 14.91 -1.06 -0.53
C LYS A 313 14.23 -0.20 0.54
N VAL A 314 12.90 -0.20 0.58
CA VAL A 314 12.10 0.51 1.58
C VAL A 314 11.91 -0.34 2.85
N THR A 315 12.18 -1.66 2.76
CA THR A 315 12.04 -2.58 3.89
C THR A 315 13.12 -2.31 4.93
N SER A 316 12.70 -1.95 6.16
CA SER A 316 13.62 -1.73 7.29
C SER A 316 14.10 -3.03 7.90
N ASP A 317 13.20 -4.00 8.04
CA ASP A 317 13.45 -5.27 8.72
C ASP A 317 12.71 -6.42 8.05
N VAL A 318 13.37 -7.57 7.93
CA VAL A 318 12.75 -8.85 7.61
C VAL A 318 12.84 -9.73 8.85
N VAL A 319 11.70 -10.20 9.34
CA VAL A 319 11.61 -10.94 10.61
C VAL A 319 10.92 -12.29 10.43
N PRO A 320 11.25 -13.29 11.26
CA PRO A 320 10.61 -14.60 11.18
C PRO A 320 9.14 -14.54 11.62
N TRP A 321 8.36 -15.54 11.25
CA TRP A 321 6.92 -15.65 11.52
C TRP A 321 6.54 -15.46 12.99
N ASP A 322 7.33 -16.06 13.89
CA ASP A 322 7.07 -15.99 15.34
C ASP A 322 7.25 -14.57 15.92
N ALA A 323 7.99 -13.70 15.24
CA ALA A 323 8.17 -12.30 15.63
C ALA A 323 7.04 -11.36 15.15
N ALA A 324 6.03 -11.88 14.42
CA ALA A 324 4.92 -11.09 13.92
C ALA A 324 4.19 -10.25 14.98
N PRO A 325 3.90 -10.75 16.21
CA PRO A 325 3.25 -9.94 17.24
C PRO A 325 4.06 -8.69 17.60
N GLU A 326 5.38 -8.81 17.66
CA GLU A 326 6.28 -7.69 17.95
C GLU A 326 6.37 -6.73 16.75
N ALA A 327 6.50 -7.25 15.52
CA ALA A 327 6.57 -6.46 14.30
C ALA A 327 5.32 -5.59 14.12
N PHE A 328 4.13 -6.17 14.32
CA PHE A 328 2.84 -5.45 14.21
C PHE A 328 2.46 -4.62 15.45
N SER A 329 3.29 -4.62 16.49
CA SER A 329 3.15 -3.75 17.67
C SER A 329 4.08 -2.55 17.67
N ARG A 330 4.96 -2.42 16.66
CA ARG A 330 5.95 -1.34 16.52
C ARG A 330 5.71 -0.51 15.26
N TRP A 331 5.92 0.78 15.36
CA TRP A 331 5.85 1.66 14.20
C TRP A 331 7.24 1.85 13.56
N ARG A 332 7.53 1.08 12.55
CA ARG A 332 8.73 1.18 11.69
C ARG A 332 8.34 1.68 10.30
N THR A 333 9.33 1.97 9.45
CA THR A 333 9.07 2.39 8.08
C THR A 333 8.38 1.27 7.29
N LYS A 334 8.96 0.06 7.29
CA LYS A 334 8.35 -1.12 6.67
C LYS A 334 9.00 -2.38 7.26
N GLN A 335 8.20 -3.30 7.75
CA GLN A 335 8.68 -4.60 8.18
C GLN A 335 8.02 -5.69 7.34
N VAL A 336 8.76 -6.75 7.05
CA VAL A 336 8.24 -7.93 6.36
C VAL A 336 8.41 -9.15 7.25
N VAL A 337 7.31 -9.81 7.55
CA VAL A 337 7.27 -11.10 8.27
C VAL A 337 7.32 -12.20 7.22
N VAL A 338 8.22 -13.16 7.39
CA VAL A 338 8.39 -14.30 6.48
C VAL A 338 8.12 -15.61 7.18
N ARG A 339 7.49 -16.54 6.46
CA ARG A 339 7.30 -17.93 6.88
C ARG A 339 8.41 -18.78 6.26
N ASP A 340 9.01 -19.66 7.08
CA ASP A 340 10.02 -20.66 6.65
C ASP A 340 9.42 -21.70 5.71
#